data_2837e73ea8712f85d90e6baaff54c404
#
_entry.id   2837e73ea8712f85d90e6baaff54c404
#
_cell.length_a   1.000
_cell.length_b   1.000
_cell.length_c   1.000
_cell.angle_alpha   90.00
_cell.angle_beta   90.00
_cell.angle_gamma   90.00
#
_symmetry.space_group_name_H-M   'P 1'
#
loop_
_entity.id
_entity.type
_entity.pdbx_description
1 polymer ?
#
loop_
_entity_poly.entity_id
_entity_poly.type
_entity_poly.pdbx_seq_one_letter_code
_entity_poly.pdbx_strand_id
1 'polypeptide(L)'
;MSVENLRSVMHIDPKENVLYSIPDSDNHGDLLIRPQGRRMINELGDTVYIKDAFVPYHDHENGYETFLIDGGSAEVCINKKKCIIERGDIVHIRPYVNHGYRYLEENTIWREMFQDMDMYNCVEDKHVIRTYSPEYWEDEEFKARRYTLLGTLYREDPVPEPAGKYDIPAVRPTGWASAGFEIDGMKLNLKVGRWETDGVKEIWELLPEKGLQIEWNYPYAGNDVYLVMEGAVHVKADGHDFTAGKRDVINIPPYYKHTLTVLEEGTVIYAYNVQSCLMHVMERLKAEKIRTPENLKDWGYVEKILRENNCWVTGIRKITV
;
A
#
# COMPACT_ATOMS: atom_id res chain seq x y z
N MET A 1 5.74 13.74 13.94
CA MET A 1 5.23 12.57 14.69
C MET A 1 6.37 11.97 15.50
N SER A 2 6.21 11.71 16.80
CA SER A 2 7.32 11.13 17.59
C SER A 2 7.48 9.64 17.26
N VAL A 3 8.69 9.10 17.41
CA VAL A 3 9.01 7.67 17.21
C VAL A 3 8.12 6.75 18.08
N GLU A 4 7.52 7.26 19.14
CA GLU A 4 6.60 6.53 20.02
C GLU A 4 5.30 6.13 19.29
N ASN A 5 4.86 6.89 18.30
CA ASN A 5 3.64 6.60 17.55
C ASN A 5 3.75 5.36 16.66
N LEU A 6 4.95 4.91 16.31
CA LEU A 6 5.16 3.73 15.48
C LEU A 6 4.88 2.39 16.20
N ARG A 7 4.72 2.41 17.52
CA ARG A 7 4.50 1.22 18.36
C ARG A 7 3.08 1.11 18.91
N SER A 8 2.20 2.02 18.56
CA SER A 8 0.81 2.02 18.99
C SER A 8 -0.14 1.76 17.83
N VAL A 9 -1.34 1.26 18.14
CA VAL A 9 -2.44 1.26 17.18
C VAL A 9 -2.75 2.70 16.82
N MET A 10 -2.84 2.98 15.54
CA MET A 10 -3.09 4.33 15.03
C MET A 10 -4.31 4.32 14.12
N HIS A 11 -5.19 5.27 14.37
CA HIS A 11 -6.22 5.71 13.42
C HIS A 11 -5.80 7.08 12.89
N ILE A 12 -5.72 7.22 11.59
CA ILE A 12 -5.24 8.44 10.94
C ILE A 12 -6.30 8.91 9.95
N ASP A 13 -6.83 10.11 10.18
CA ASP A 13 -7.57 10.87 9.18
C ASP A 13 -6.54 11.75 8.43
N PRO A 14 -6.26 11.46 7.15
CA PRO A 14 -5.29 12.24 6.38
C PRO A 14 -5.61 13.72 6.27
N LYS A 15 -6.88 14.12 6.40
CA LYS A 15 -7.29 15.53 6.32
C LYS A 15 -6.80 16.36 7.50
N GLU A 16 -6.53 15.74 8.64
CA GLU A 16 -6.13 16.41 9.88
C GLU A 16 -4.63 16.33 10.16
N ASN A 17 -3.89 15.54 9.41
CA ASN A 17 -2.50 15.15 9.72
C ASN A 17 -1.48 15.56 8.65
N VAL A 18 -1.56 16.77 8.12
CA VAL A 18 -0.56 17.29 7.18
C VAL A 18 0.82 17.32 7.82
N LEU A 19 1.78 16.65 7.21
CA LEU A 19 3.17 16.58 7.67
C LEU A 19 4.01 17.73 7.14
N TYR A 20 3.83 18.08 5.87
CA TYR A 20 4.60 19.12 5.20
C TYR A 20 3.81 19.73 4.05
N SER A 21 4.19 20.93 3.65
CA SER A 21 3.80 21.51 2.36
C SER A 21 5.05 22.05 1.66
N ILE A 22 5.07 21.93 0.34
CA ILE A 22 6.19 22.44 -0.47
C ILE A 22 5.95 23.93 -0.73
N PRO A 23 6.90 24.83 -0.45
CA PRO A 23 6.76 26.25 -0.75
C PRO A 23 6.40 26.47 -2.22
N ASP A 24 5.54 27.45 -2.49
CA ASP A 24 5.05 27.80 -3.82
C ASP A 24 4.39 26.66 -4.60
N SER A 25 3.87 25.66 -3.87
CA SER A 25 3.17 24.51 -4.43
C SER A 25 2.00 24.13 -3.52
N ASP A 26 0.90 23.68 -4.11
CA ASP A 26 -0.22 23.10 -3.36
C ASP A 26 0.03 21.63 -2.99
N ASN A 27 1.19 21.08 -3.36
CA ASN A 27 1.58 19.74 -2.97
C ASN A 27 1.90 19.68 -1.47
N HIS A 28 1.34 18.70 -0.80
CA HIS A 28 1.62 18.45 0.62
C HIS A 28 1.55 16.95 0.93
N GLY A 29 2.29 16.54 1.95
CA GLY A 29 2.20 15.20 2.51
C GLY A 29 1.35 15.23 3.77
N ASP A 30 0.35 14.40 3.84
CA ASP A 30 -0.62 14.38 4.93
C ASP A 30 -0.54 13.11 5.81
N LEU A 31 0.32 12.18 5.47
CA LEU A 31 0.50 10.95 6.25
C LEU A 31 1.90 10.36 6.05
N LEU A 32 2.51 9.92 7.13
CA LEU A 32 3.68 9.05 7.07
C LEU A 32 3.62 7.96 8.15
N ILE A 33 3.67 6.71 7.70
CA ILE A 33 3.86 5.55 8.56
C ILE A 33 5.10 4.80 8.08
N ARG A 34 5.92 4.33 9.03
CA ARG A 34 7.06 3.44 8.75
C ARG A 34 6.77 2.05 9.31
N PRO A 35 6.09 1.18 8.57
CA PRO A 35 5.79 -0.18 9.00
C PRO A 35 7.07 -0.96 9.30
N GLN A 36 7.08 -1.69 10.41
CA GLN A 36 8.23 -2.51 10.79
C GLN A 36 8.25 -3.82 10.02
N GLY A 37 9.45 -4.26 9.63
CA GLY A 37 9.68 -5.50 8.91
C GLY A 37 11.13 -5.94 9.01
N ARG A 38 11.47 -7.09 8.40
CA ARG A 38 12.84 -7.65 8.43
C ARG A 38 13.85 -6.85 7.63
N ARG A 39 13.41 -6.10 6.64
CA ARG A 39 14.24 -5.20 5.83
C ARG A 39 13.98 -3.77 6.21
N MET A 40 14.97 -2.94 5.99
CA MET A 40 15.19 -1.74 6.78
C MET A 40 14.20 -0.62 6.56
N ILE A 41 13.66 -0.44 5.35
CA ILE A 41 12.86 0.75 5.08
C ILE A 41 11.59 0.35 4.36
N ASN A 42 10.48 0.51 5.06
CA ASN A 42 9.14 0.51 4.48
C ASN A 42 8.49 1.81 4.88
N GLU A 43 8.01 2.55 3.91
CA GLU A 43 7.34 3.81 4.13
C GLU A 43 5.96 3.78 3.45
N LEU A 44 4.98 4.36 4.10
CA LEU A 44 3.66 4.61 3.55
C LEU A 44 3.29 6.04 3.85
N GLY A 45 2.90 6.77 2.84
CA GLY A 45 2.46 8.15 2.99
C GLY A 45 1.51 8.58 1.89
N ASP A 46 0.82 9.67 2.13
CA ASP A 46 -0.04 10.31 1.15
C ASP A 46 0.58 11.63 0.69
N THR A 47 0.51 11.89 -0.60
CA THR A 47 0.84 13.18 -1.18
C THR A 47 -0.33 13.65 -2.04
N VAL A 48 -0.70 14.91 -1.87
CA VAL A 48 -1.72 15.57 -2.68
C VAL A 48 -1.02 16.39 -3.77
N TYR A 49 -1.39 16.16 -5.00
CA TYR A 49 -0.79 16.81 -6.17
C TYR A 49 -1.78 17.73 -6.87
N ILE A 50 -1.27 18.88 -7.33
CA ILE A 50 -2.00 19.77 -8.20
C ILE A 50 -2.04 19.22 -9.63
N LYS A 51 -3.02 19.67 -10.39
CA LYS A 51 -3.11 19.36 -11.81
C LYS A 51 -1.83 19.79 -12.55
N ASP A 52 -1.44 18.98 -13.51
CA ASP A 52 -0.24 19.14 -14.35
C ASP A 52 1.10 19.04 -13.62
N ALA A 53 1.11 18.83 -12.31
CA ALA A 53 2.33 18.40 -11.63
C ALA A 53 2.80 17.08 -12.24
N PHE A 54 4.12 16.87 -12.27
CA PHE A 54 4.69 15.69 -12.89
C PHE A 54 5.95 15.22 -12.16
N VAL A 55 6.21 13.92 -12.28
CA VAL A 55 7.47 13.31 -11.88
C VAL A 55 8.20 12.92 -13.17
N PRO A 56 9.41 13.45 -13.40
CA PRO A 56 10.22 13.16 -14.60
C PRO A 56 10.48 11.66 -14.75
N TYR A 57 10.77 11.24 -15.99
CA TYR A 57 11.07 9.84 -16.27
C TYR A 57 12.39 9.41 -15.61
N HIS A 58 12.34 8.35 -14.80
CA HIS A 58 13.47 7.89 -13.99
C HIS A 58 13.35 6.39 -13.67
N ASP A 59 14.35 5.84 -13.02
CA ASP A 59 14.32 4.54 -12.37
C ASP A 59 15.04 4.56 -11.03
N HIS A 60 14.89 3.51 -10.25
CA HIS A 60 15.55 3.27 -8.97
C HIS A 60 16.37 1.98 -9.02
N GLU A 61 17.58 2.00 -8.47
CA GLU A 61 18.46 0.82 -8.47
C GLU A 61 18.05 -0.22 -7.43
N ASN A 62 17.55 0.20 -6.27
CA ASN A 62 17.34 -0.69 -5.14
C ASN A 62 15.91 -0.66 -4.58
N GLY A 63 15.11 0.32 -4.95
CA GLY A 63 13.82 0.57 -4.33
C GLY A 63 12.65 -0.04 -5.08
N TYR A 64 11.63 -0.41 -4.32
CA TYR A 64 10.31 -0.75 -4.82
C TYR A 64 9.34 0.37 -4.50
N GLU A 65 8.64 0.84 -5.49
CA GLU A 65 7.57 1.81 -5.33
C GLU A 65 6.22 1.14 -5.62
N THR A 66 5.26 1.38 -4.76
CA THR A 66 3.90 0.96 -5.01
C THR A 66 2.99 2.13 -4.74
N PHE A 67 2.17 2.47 -5.71
CA PHE A 67 1.25 3.60 -5.63
C PHE A 67 -0.19 3.12 -5.69
N LEU A 68 -1.02 3.71 -4.87
CA LEU A 68 -2.46 3.57 -4.90
C LEU A 68 -3.07 4.95 -5.14
N ILE A 69 -3.87 5.09 -6.18
CA ILE A 69 -4.63 6.32 -6.40
C ILE A 69 -5.83 6.31 -5.46
N ASP A 70 -5.86 7.23 -4.51
CA ASP A 70 -6.98 7.39 -3.57
C ASP A 70 -7.96 8.51 -3.96
N GLY A 71 -7.60 9.31 -4.95
CA GLY A 71 -8.46 10.34 -5.53
C GLY A 71 -7.84 10.96 -6.77
N GLY A 72 -8.67 11.41 -7.70
CA GLY A 72 -8.23 11.96 -8.97
C GLY A 72 -7.73 10.91 -9.96
N SER A 73 -6.91 11.35 -10.92
CA SER A 73 -6.33 10.51 -11.96
C SER A 73 -4.93 10.98 -12.36
N ALA A 74 -4.14 10.06 -12.91
CA ALA A 74 -2.81 10.36 -13.42
C ALA A 74 -2.52 9.61 -14.73
N GLU A 75 -1.72 10.20 -15.60
CA GLU A 75 -1.08 9.51 -16.72
C GLU A 75 0.24 8.94 -16.21
N VAL A 76 0.43 7.63 -16.35
CA VAL A 76 1.69 6.95 -16.03
C VAL A 76 2.37 6.51 -17.31
N CYS A 77 3.69 6.71 -17.38
CA CYS A 77 4.54 6.19 -18.44
C CYS A 77 5.51 5.17 -17.84
N ILE A 78 5.40 3.91 -18.19
CA ILE A 78 6.21 2.81 -17.65
C ILE A 78 6.84 2.04 -18.81
N ASN A 79 8.18 2.00 -18.87
CA ASN A 79 8.91 1.38 -19.97
C ASN A 79 8.38 1.81 -21.35
N LYS A 80 8.20 3.13 -21.54
CA LYS A 80 7.67 3.79 -22.76
C LYS A 80 6.20 3.53 -23.07
N LYS A 81 5.50 2.72 -22.31
CA LYS A 81 4.05 2.53 -22.44
C LYS A 81 3.32 3.46 -21.50
N LYS A 82 2.26 4.11 -22.00
CA LYS A 82 1.47 5.03 -21.17
C LYS A 82 0.00 4.65 -21.10
N CYS A 83 -0.58 4.84 -19.94
CA CYS A 83 -2.02 4.76 -19.72
C CYS A 83 -2.46 5.75 -18.64
N ILE A 84 -3.78 5.94 -18.54
CA ILE A 84 -4.38 6.69 -17.43
C ILE A 84 -4.76 5.71 -16.33
N ILE A 85 -4.42 6.04 -15.11
CA ILE A 85 -4.82 5.34 -13.89
C ILE A 85 -5.74 6.24 -13.06
N GLU A 86 -6.62 5.60 -12.32
CA GLU A 86 -7.70 6.25 -11.58
C GLU A 86 -7.81 5.66 -10.18
N ARG A 87 -8.69 6.23 -9.38
CA ARG A 87 -8.92 5.80 -8.02
C ARG A 87 -9.15 4.28 -7.90
N GLY A 88 -8.41 3.63 -7.01
CA GLY A 88 -8.41 2.18 -6.78
C GLY A 88 -7.39 1.41 -7.63
N ASP A 89 -6.79 2.03 -8.65
CA ASP A 89 -5.69 1.40 -9.39
C ASP A 89 -4.41 1.42 -8.57
N ILE A 90 -3.65 0.33 -8.65
CA ILE A 90 -2.31 0.23 -8.06
C ILE A 90 -1.28 0.19 -9.19
N VAL A 91 -0.16 0.87 -8.97
CA VAL A 91 1.06 0.74 -9.78
C VAL A 91 2.17 0.19 -8.90
N HIS A 92 2.77 -0.92 -9.30
CA HIS A 92 3.88 -1.54 -8.58
C HIS A 92 5.14 -1.54 -9.44
N ILE A 93 6.10 -0.72 -9.05
CA ILE A 93 7.37 -0.50 -9.74
C ILE A 93 8.47 -1.27 -9.00
N ARG A 94 9.18 -2.11 -9.73
CA ARG A 94 10.37 -2.83 -9.25
C ARG A 94 11.63 -2.06 -9.60
N PRO A 95 12.77 -2.37 -8.95
CA PRO A 95 14.07 -1.80 -9.34
C PRO A 95 14.32 -1.87 -10.85
N TYR A 96 14.98 -0.85 -11.38
CA TYR A 96 15.37 -0.69 -12.80
C TYR A 96 14.19 -0.56 -13.78
N VAL A 97 12.96 -0.36 -13.32
CA VAL A 97 11.81 -0.10 -14.18
C VAL A 97 11.68 1.41 -14.40
N ASN A 98 11.91 1.85 -15.62
CA ASN A 98 11.78 3.27 -15.97
C ASN A 98 10.32 3.72 -15.91
N HIS A 99 10.07 4.83 -15.24
CA HIS A 99 8.72 5.35 -15.03
C HIS A 99 8.69 6.86 -14.81
N GLY A 100 7.51 7.44 -15.03
CA GLY A 100 7.21 8.85 -14.79
C GLY A 100 5.71 9.07 -14.76
N TYR A 101 5.26 10.17 -14.18
CA TYR A 101 3.84 10.44 -13.93
C TYR A 101 3.50 11.88 -14.23
N ARG A 102 2.24 12.11 -14.66
CA ARG A 102 1.61 13.44 -14.74
C ARG A 102 0.23 13.36 -14.11
N TYR A 103 -0.07 14.25 -13.20
CA TYR A 103 -1.37 14.33 -12.52
C TYR A 103 -2.37 15.11 -13.37
N LEU A 104 -3.57 14.55 -13.60
CA LEU A 104 -4.52 15.10 -14.56
C LEU A 104 -5.61 15.95 -13.91
N GLU A 105 -5.76 15.83 -12.59
CA GLU A 105 -6.78 16.53 -11.82
C GLU A 105 -6.19 17.27 -10.63
N GLU A 106 -6.88 18.33 -10.19
CA GLU A 106 -6.57 19.00 -8.94
C GLU A 106 -6.83 18.07 -7.74
N ASN A 107 -5.98 18.19 -6.73
CA ASN A 107 -6.07 17.38 -5.51
C ASN A 107 -6.02 15.87 -5.80
N THR A 108 -5.20 15.45 -6.75
CA THR A 108 -4.94 14.02 -6.97
C THR A 108 -4.21 13.46 -5.74
N ILE A 109 -4.81 12.45 -5.14
CA ILE A 109 -4.30 11.84 -3.91
C ILE A 109 -3.54 10.59 -4.29
N TRP A 110 -2.24 10.66 -4.04
CA TRP A 110 -1.29 9.63 -4.40
C TRP A 110 -0.75 8.99 -3.12
N ARG A 111 -1.17 7.75 -2.85
CA ARG A 111 -0.70 7.01 -1.68
C ARG A 111 0.51 6.19 -2.06
N GLU A 112 1.62 6.51 -1.46
CA GLU A 112 2.94 5.98 -1.78
C GLU A 112 3.36 4.94 -0.75
N MET A 113 3.82 3.79 -1.23
CA MET A 113 4.29 2.68 -0.41
C MET A 113 5.68 2.29 -0.90
N PHE A 114 6.69 2.86 -0.27
CA PHE A 114 8.09 2.60 -0.60
C PHE A 114 8.65 1.41 0.17
N GLN A 115 9.58 0.71 -0.46
CA GLN A 115 10.33 -0.36 0.18
C GLN A 115 11.80 -0.25 -0.25
N ASP A 116 12.70 -0.39 0.73
CA ASP A 116 14.15 -0.29 0.56
C ASP A 116 14.61 1.09 -0.01
N MET A 117 13.78 2.11 0.21
CA MET A 117 14.02 3.51 -0.15
C MET A 117 13.66 4.40 1.03
N ASP A 118 14.47 5.43 1.28
CA ASP A 118 14.21 6.46 2.30
C ASP A 118 13.68 7.73 1.61
N MET A 119 12.56 7.57 0.91
CA MET A 119 12.04 8.62 0.02
C MET A 119 11.46 9.79 0.78
N TYR A 120 10.78 9.55 1.91
CA TYR A 120 10.18 10.64 2.68
C TYR A 120 11.20 11.52 3.38
N ASN A 121 12.35 11.00 3.81
CA ASN A 121 13.43 11.85 4.28
C ASN A 121 13.94 12.76 3.14
N CYS A 122 13.97 12.26 1.90
CA CYS A 122 14.31 13.11 0.76
C CYS A 122 13.28 14.23 0.54
N VAL A 123 12.00 13.91 0.65
CA VAL A 123 10.92 14.90 0.48
C VAL A 123 10.94 15.92 1.60
N GLU A 124 11.15 15.49 2.85
CA GLU A 124 11.34 16.39 4.01
C GLU A 124 12.54 17.32 3.82
N ASP A 125 13.69 16.78 3.41
CA ASP A 125 14.88 17.58 3.11
C ASP A 125 14.63 18.58 1.98
N LYS A 126 13.92 18.16 0.93
CA LYS A 126 13.52 19.06 -0.16
C LYS A 126 12.71 20.22 0.38
N HIS A 127 11.73 19.95 1.24
CA HIS A 127 10.92 20.98 1.88
C HIS A 127 11.80 21.93 2.71
N VAL A 128 12.68 21.40 3.56
CA VAL A 128 13.59 22.18 4.40
C VAL A 128 14.52 23.06 3.56
N ILE A 129 15.15 22.48 2.54
CA ILE A 129 16.07 23.20 1.65
C ILE A 129 15.33 24.33 0.93
N ARG A 130 14.18 24.04 0.33
CA ARG A 130 13.40 25.08 -0.38
C ARG A 130 12.93 26.19 0.54
N THR A 131 12.67 25.89 1.79
CA THR A 131 12.17 26.88 2.77
C THR A 131 13.29 27.73 3.34
N TYR A 132 14.44 27.16 3.67
CA TYR A 132 15.47 27.82 4.47
C TYR A 132 16.78 28.09 3.73
N SER A 133 16.99 27.45 2.59
CA SER A 133 18.21 27.57 1.77
C SER A 133 17.89 27.39 0.28
N PRO A 134 16.98 28.19 -0.28
CA PRO A 134 16.48 27.99 -1.65
C PRO A 134 17.57 28.07 -2.71
N GLU A 135 18.67 28.77 -2.45
CA GLU A 135 19.84 28.86 -3.34
C GLU A 135 20.45 27.50 -3.67
N TYR A 136 20.41 26.54 -2.73
CA TYR A 136 20.84 25.16 -3.01
C TYR A 136 19.86 24.41 -3.92
N TRP A 137 18.58 24.79 -3.87
CA TRP A 137 17.58 24.15 -4.72
C TRP A 137 17.62 24.65 -6.16
N GLU A 138 18.22 25.82 -6.41
CA GLU A 138 18.48 26.32 -7.75
C GLU A 138 19.76 25.73 -8.39
N ASP A 139 20.58 25.04 -7.59
CA ASP A 139 21.81 24.39 -8.07
C ASP A 139 21.48 22.98 -8.65
N GLU A 140 21.57 22.85 -9.97
CA GLU A 140 21.28 21.63 -10.69
C GLU A 140 22.26 20.48 -10.34
N GLU A 141 23.54 20.80 -10.07
CA GLU A 141 24.53 19.79 -9.64
C GLU A 141 24.20 19.26 -8.25
N PHE A 142 23.81 20.14 -7.34
CA PHE A 142 23.36 19.76 -6.01
C PHE A 142 22.13 18.84 -6.08
N LYS A 143 21.12 19.19 -6.86
CA LYS A 143 19.92 18.37 -7.05
C LYS A 143 20.26 17.00 -7.64
N ALA A 144 21.01 16.96 -8.73
CA ALA A 144 21.39 15.72 -9.38
C ALA A 144 22.15 14.77 -8.43
N ARG A 145 23.10 15.30 -7.68
CA ARG A 145 23.85 14.52 -6.67
C ARG A 145 22.95 14.00 -5.57
N ARG A 146 22.01 14.81 -5.11
CA ARG A 146 21.06 14.43 -4.06
C ARG A 146 20.18 13.26 -4.50
N TYR A 147 19.61 13.31 -5.68
CA TYR A 147 18.79 12.24 -6.23
C TYR A 147 19.60 10.95 -6.46
N THR A 148 20.82 11.07 -6.97
CA THR A 148 21.70 9.90 -7.16
C THR A 148 22.01 9.19 -5.83
N LEU A 149 22.21 9.94 -4.75
CA LEU A 149 22.40 9.35 -3.41
C LEU A 149 21.18 8.56 -2.91
N LEU A 150 20.00 8.84 -3.44
CA LEU A 150 18.76 8.12 -3.13
C LEU A 150 18.51 6.97 -4.11
N GLY A 151 19.45 6.70 -5.00
CA GLY A 151 19.30 5.66 -6.03
C GLY A 151 18.31 6.03 -7.14
N THR A 152 17.96 7.32 -7.28
CA THR A 152 17.10 7.81 -8.37
C THR A 152 17.95 8.25 -9.55
N LEU A 153 17.74 7.64 -10.69
CA LEU A 153 18.45 7.95 -11.92
C LEU A 153 17.50 8.51 -12.97
N TYR A 154 17.57 9.82 -13.21
CA TYR A 154 16.77 10.46 -14.25
C TYR A 154 17.18 9.98 -15.63
N ARG A 155 16.19 9.78 -16.50
CA ARG A 155 16.32 9.32 -17.87
C ARG A 155 15.76 10.37 -18.84
N GLU A 156 16.18 10.31 -20.09
CA GLU A 156 15.55 11.09 -21.15
C GLU A 156 14.08 10.68 -21.27
N ASP A 157 13.20 11.68 -21.43
CA ASP A 157 11.78 11.44 -21.64
C ASP A 157 11.58 10.64 -22.94
N PRO A 158 10.89 9.50 -22.88
CA PRO A 158 10.64 8.72 -24.08
C PRO A 158 9.54 9.34 -24.93
N VAL A 159 9.45 8.92 -26.17
CA VAL A 159 8.22 9.04 -26.95
C VAL A 159 7.28 7.92 -26.50
N PRO A 160 6.22 8.20 -25.73
CA PRO A 160 5.42 7.15 -25.12
C PRO A 160 4.43 6.56 -26.11
N GLU A 161 4.22 5.24 -26.02
CA GLU A 161 3.21 4.50 -26.78
C GLU A 161 1.95 4.33 -25.93
N PRO A 162 0.76 4.72 -26.41
CA PRO A 162 -0.49 4.43 -25.72
C PRO A 162 -0.69 2.93 -25.50
N ALA A 163 -1.14 2.54 -24.30
CA ALA A 163 -1.42 1.15 -23.96
C ALA A 163 -2.65 1.05 -23.06
N GLY A 164 -3.28 -0.12 -23.02
CA GLY A 164 -4.31 -0.41 -22.03
C GLY A 164 -3.69 -0.64 -20.64
N LYS A 165 -4.46 -0.39 -19.57
CA LYS A 165 -4.03 -0.65 -18.19
C LYS A 165 -3.54 -2.11 -18.01
N TYR A 166 -4.19 -3.06 -18.66
CA TYR A 166 -3.84 -4.49 -18.58
C TYR A 166 -2.61 -4.87 -19.41
N ASP A 167 -2.15 -3.99 -20.31
CA ASP A 167 -0.98 -4.24 -21.16
C ASP A 167 0.32 -3.76 -20.52
N ILE A 168 0.23 -3.13 -19.35
CA ILE A 168 1.36 -2.65 -18.56
C ILE A 168 1.44 -3.49 -17.28
N PRO A 169 2.37 -4.43 -17.15
CA PRO A 169 2.41 -5.38 -16.02
C PRO A 169 2.53 -4.74 -14.64
N ALA A 170 3.08 -3.52 -14.57
CA ALA A 170 3.16 -2.76 -13.33
C ALA A 170 1.82 -2.18 -12.88
N VAL A 171 0.86 -1.98 -13.80
CA VAL A 171 -0.47 -1.43 -13.50
C VAL A 171 -1.43 -2.55 -13.13
N ARG A 172 -2.13 -2.38 -12.02
CA ARG A 172 -3.07 -3.33 -11.44
C ARG A 172 -4.41 -2.65 -11.23
N PRO A 173 -5.27 -2.67 -12.25
CA PRO A 173 -6.55 -2.00 -12.19
C PRO A 173 -7.45 -2.52 -11.08
N THR A 174 -8.41 -1.70 -10.67
CA THR A 174 -9.49 -2.11 -9.76
C THR A 174 -10.11 -3.42 -10.26
N GLY A 175 -10.33 -4.38 -9.36
CA GLY A 175 -10.86 -5.70 -9.69
C GLY A 175 -9.84 -6.70 -10.29
N TRP A 176 -8.66 -6.26 -10.73
CA TRP A 176 -7.59 -7.16 -11.14
C TRP A 176 -6.97 -7.86 -9.92
N ALA A 177 -6.60 -9.12 -10.10
CA ALA A 177 -5.88 -9.88 -9.09
C ALA A 177 -4.92 -10.87 -9.75
N SER A 178 -3.71 -11.01 -9.22
CA SER A 178 -2.79 -12.08 -9.62
C SER A 178 -3.22 -13.44 -9.09
N ALA A 179 -3.88 -13.46 -7.94
CA ALA A 179 -4.47 -14.61 -7.28
C ALA A 179 -5.56 -14.14 -6.32
N GLY A 180 -6.36 -15.07 -5.80
CA GLY A 180 -7.39 -14.72 -4.82
C GLY A 180 -8.01 -15.95 -4.17
N PHE A 181 -8.74 -15.72 -3.10
CA PHE A 181 -9.57 -16.70 -2.41
C PHE A 181 -10.72 -16.00 -1.68
N GLU A 182 -11.65 -16.78 -1.19
CA GLU A 182 -12.78 -16.27 -0.40
C GLU A 182 -12.78 -16.92 0.97
N ILE A 183 -13.02 -16.12 1.98
CA ILE A 183 -13.29 -16.54 3.34
C ILE A 183 -14.68 -16.02 3.66
N ASP A 184 -15.55 -16.84 4.18
CA ASP A 184 -16.93 -16.61 4.54
C ASP A 184 -17.37 -15.13 4.63
N GLY A 185 -18.00 -14.62 3.56
CA GLY A 185 -18.40 -13.22 3.46
C GLY A 185 -17.27 -12.22 3.08
N MET A 186 -16.08 -12.71 2.70
CA MET A 186 -15.01 -11.82 2.24
C MET A 186 -14.26 -12.41 1.05
N LYS A 187 -14.17 -11.67 -0.03
CA LYS A 187 -13.27 -11.96 -1.14
C LYS A 187 -11.93 -11.25 -0.93
N LEU A 188 -10.84 -11.97 -1.14
CA LEU A 188 -9.47 -11.45 -1.05
C LEU A 188 -8.80 -11.56 -2.41
N ASN A 189 -8.37 -10.44 -2.95
CA ASN A 189 -7.69 -10.32 -4.22
C ASN A 189 -6.23 -9.89 -3.98
N LEU A 190 -5.27 -10.72 -4.38
CA LEU A 190 -3.86 -10.38 -4.27
C LEU A 190 -3.48 -9.38 -5.36
N LYS A 191 -3.05 -8.19 -4.97
CA LYS A 191 -2.58 -7.12 -5.87
C LYS A 191 -1.06 -7.18 -6.06
N VAL A 192 -0.30 -7.33 -4.98
CA VAL A 192 1.15 -7.45 -5.01
C VAL A 192 1.55 -8.65 -4.15
N GLY A 193 2.24 -9.58 -4.76
CA GLY A 193 2.68 -10.81 -4.10
C GLY A 193 4.09 -10.69 -3.52
N ARG A 194 4.41 -11.52 -2.55
CA ARG A 194 5.73 -11.53 -1.90
C ARG A 194 6.89 -11.75 -2.86
N TRP A 195 6.68 -12.51 -3.94
CA TRP A 195 7.70 -12.72 -4.99
C TRP A 195 8.04 -11.46 -5.78
N GLU A 196 7.22 -10.42 -5.67
CA GLU A 196 7.44 -9.13 -6.34
C GLU A 196 8.13 -8.11 -5.43
N THR A 197 8.32 -8.45 -4.15
CA THR A 197 8.81 -7.56 -3.09
C THR A 197 9.95 -8.20 -2.28
N ASP A 198 10.66 -9.16 -2.86
CA ASP A 198 11.71 -9.95 -2.18
C ASP A 198 11.25 -10.57 -0.86
N GLY A 199 9.98 -10.95 -0.77
CA GLY A 199 9.41 -11.57 0.40
C GLY A 199 9.08 -10.62 1.55
N VAL A 200 9.10 -9.31 1.32
CA VAL A 200 8.93 -8.30 2.38
C VAL A 200 7.47 -8.01 2.66
N LYS A 201 6.64 -7.83 1.62
CA LYS A 201 5.24 -7.38 1.78
C LYS A 201 4.28 -8.06 0.81
N GLU A 202 3.01 -8.02 1.18
CA GLU A 202 1.88 -8.38 0.33
C GLU A 202 0.86 -7.24 0.35
N ILE A 203 0.18 -7.02 -0.77
CA ILE A 203 -0.93 -6.07 -0.84
C ILE A 203 -2.16 -6.81 -1.32
N TRP A 204 -3.20 -6.77 -0.51
CA TRP A 204 -4.48 -7.42 -0.74
C TRP A 204 -5.61 -6.41 -0.84
N GLU A 205 -6.51 -6.61 -1.76
CA GLU A 205 -7.82 -5.95 -1.78
C GLU A 205 -8.82 -6.88 -1.10
N LEU A 206 -9.42 -6.40 -0.04
CA LEU A 206 -10.43 -7.10 0.74
C LEU A 206 -11.79 -6.53 0.38
N LEU A 207 -12.72 -7.39 0.01
CA LEU A 207 -14.11 -7.06 -0.35
C LEU A 207 -15.04 -7.81 0.63
N PRO A 208 -15.19 -7.30 1.85
CA PRO A 208 -16.00 -7.95 2.88
C PRO A 208 -17.47 -7.58 2.75
N GLU A 209 -18.36 -8.50 3.17
CA GLU A 209 -19.79 -8.23 3.34
C GLU A 209 -20.03 -7.40 4.60
N LYS A 210 -21.09 -6.59 4.58
CA LYS A 210 -21.52 -5.83 5.75
C LYS A 210 -21.85 -6.75 6.92
N GLY A 211 -21.42 -6.34 8.12
CA GLY A 211 -21.61 -7.09 9.36
C GLY A 211 -20.55 -8.17 9.58
N LEU A 212 -19.68 -8.44 8.61
CA LEU A 212 -18.57 -9.35 8.80
C LEU A 212 -17.64 -8.82 9.89
N GLN A 213 -17.26 -9.70 10.79
CA GLN A 213 -16.26 -9.45 11.81
C GLN A 213 -15.00 -10.24 11.49
N ILE A 214 -13.94 -9.52 11.18
CA ILE A 214 -12.65 -10.09 10.84
C ILE A 214 -11.77 -9.96 12.08
N GLU A 215 -11.40 -11.08 12.69
CA GLU A 215 -10.44 -11.12 13.77
C GLU A 215 -9.12 -11.68 13.25
N TRP A 216 -8.09 -10.87 13.29
CA TRP A 216 -6.74 -11.26 12.91
C TRP A 216 -5.85 -11.22 14.15
N ASN A 217 -5.05 -12.25 14.29
CA ASN A 217 -4.10 -12.34 15.38
C ASN A 217 -2.80 -12.89 14.83
N TYR A 218 -1.98 -11.99 14.32
CA TYR A 218 -0.66 -12.36 13.83
C TYR A 218 0.37 -12.23 14.95
N PRO A 219 0.95 -13.32 15.42
CA PRO A 219 2.12 -13.24 16.30
C PRO A 219 3.37 -12.96 15.48
N TYR A 220 3.32 -11.95 14.61
CA TYR A 220 4.35 -11.73 13.60
C TYR A 220 5.07 -10.41 13.81
N ALA A 221 6.31 -10.32 13.30
CA ALA A 221 7.18 -9.16 13.49
C ALA A 221 6.90 -8.01 12.50
N GLY A 222 5.77 -8.01 11.82
CA GLY A 222 5.39 -6.99 10.84
C GLY A 222 4.11 -6.26 11.21
N ASN A 223 3.90 -5.12 10.59
CA ASN A 223 2.67 -4.34 10.74
C ASN A 223 1.59 -4.80 9.77
N ASP A 224 0.34 -4.68 10.19
CA ASP A 224 -0.83 -4.67 9.33
C ASP A 224 -1.32 -3.23 9.15
N VAL A 225 -1.31 -2.75 7.92
CA VAL A 225 -1.85 -1.43 7.60
C VAL A 225 -3.07 -1.62 6.72
N TYR A 226 -4.20 -1.06 7.13
CA TYR A 226 -5.44 -1.11 6.37
C TYR A 226 -5.78 0.28 5.86
N LEU A 227 -6.09 0.35 4.57
CA LEU A 227 -6.47 1.56 3.86
C LEU A 227 -7.94 1.42 3.49
N VAL A 228 -8.82 2.21 4.10
CA VAL A 228 -10.25 2.15 3.82
C VAL A 228 -10.54 2.94 2.55
N MET A 229 -10.72 2.25 1.43
CA MET A 229 -11.00 2.88 0.14
C MET A 229 -12.46 3.29 -0.01
N GLU A 230 -13.38 2.44 0.44
CA GLU A 230 -14.82 2.69 0.43
C GLU A 230 -15.46 2.12 1.68
N GLY A 231 -16.56 2.75 2.13
CA GLY A 231 -17.32 2.32 3.28
C GLY A 231 -16.67 2.67 4.61
N ALA A 232 -16.96 1.88 5.63
CA ALA A 232 -16.47 2.09 6.99
C ALA A 232 -16.31 0.78 7.75
N VAL A 233 -15.37 0.77 8.69
CA VAL A 233 -15.11 -0.34 9.60
C VAL A 233 -15.00 0.15 11.04
N HIS A 234 -15.49 -0.66 11.96
CA HIS A 234 -15.27 -0.46 13.39
C HIS A 234 -14.06 -1.31 13.82
N VAL A 235 -13.11 -0.70 14.49
CA VAL A 235 -11.83 -1.30 14.87
C VAL A 235 -11.74 -1.44 16.38
N LYS A 236 -11.37 -2.63 16.82
CA LYS A 236 -10.94 -2.87 18.21
C LYS A 236 -9.54 -3.47 18.19
N ALA A 237 -8.60 -2.81 18.84
CA ALA A 237 -7.23 -3.26 18.93
C ALA A 237 -6.57 -2.74 20.21
N ASP A 238 -6.10 -3.63 21.08
CA ASP A 238 -5.30 -3.29 22.27
C ASP A 238 -5.83 -2.10 23.09
N GLY A 239 -7.13 -2.12 23.44
CA GLY A 239 -7.78 -1.04 24.18
C GLY A 239 -8.21 0.17 23.37
N HIS A 240 -7.86 0.23 22.08
CA HIS A 240 -8.38 1.21 21.13
C HIS A 240 -9.72 0.73 20.57
N ASP A 241 -10.67 1.66 20.45
CA ASP A 241 -12.03 1.40 19.97
C ASP A 241 -12.48 2.63 19.16
N PHE A 242 -12.54 2.49 17.82
CA PHE A 242 -12.85 3.60 16.91
C PHE A 242 -13.47 3.12 15.60
N THR A 243 -14.07 4.04 14.87
CA THR A 243 -14.55 3.82 13.50
C THR A 243 -13.62 4.50 12.51
N ALA A 244 -13.21 3.76 11.49
CA ALA A 244 -12.45 4.28 10.35
C ALA A 244 -13.34 4.30 9.11
N GLY A 245 -13.36 5.39 8.40
CA GLY A 245 -14.13 5.63 7.20
C GLY A 245 -13.26 5.76 5.95
N LYS A 246 -13.90 6.17 4.87
CA LYS A 246 -13.24 6.36 3.58
C LYS A 246 -12.01 7.27 3.69
N ARG A 247 -10.87 6.82 3.15
CA ARG A 247 -9.53 7.39 3.17
C ARG A 247 -8.74 7.20 4.47
N ASP A 248 -9.39 6.77 5.54
CA ASP A 248 -8.68 6.54 6.79
C ASP A 248 -7.66 5.42 6.66
N VAL A 249 -6.61 5.53 7.44
CA VAL A 249 -5.54 4.54 7.57
C VAL A 249 -5.53 4.00 8.99
N ILE A 250 -5.45 2.68 9.09
CA ILE A 250 -5.36 1.96 10.34
C ILE A 250 -3.99 1.26 10.35
N ASN A 251 -3.13 1.59 11.30
CA ASN A 251 -1.88 0.90 11.51
C ASN A 251 -1.95 0.04 12.77
N ILE A 252 -1.74 -1.25 12.61
CA ILE A 252 -1.69 -2.22 13.70
C ILE A 252 -0.24 -2.72 13.84
N PRO A 253 0.43 -2.40 14.94
CA PRO A 253 1.79 -2.89 15.20
C PRO A 253 1.85 -4.41 15.33
N PRO A 254 3.05 -5.01 15.25
CA PRO A 254 3.25 -6.44 15.47
C PRO A 254 2.70 -6.93 16.81
N TYR A 255 2.16 -8.14 16.81
CA TYR A 255 1.65 -8.85 18.01
C TYR A 255 0.36 -8.31 18.62
N TYR A 256 -0.28 -7.32 18.01
CA TYR A 256 -1.55 -6.81 18.51
C TYR A 256 -2.73 -7.59 17.92
N LYS A 257 -3.58 -8.08 18.82
CA LYS A 257 -4.88 -8.61 18.43
C LYS A 257 -5.79 -7.48 17.99
N HIS A 258 -6.47 -7.68 16.88
CA HIS A 258 -7.41 -6.69 16.40
C HIS A 258 -8.62 -7.32 15.72
N THR A 259 -9.70 -6.58 15.72
CA THR A 259 -10.96 -6.94 15.07
C THR A 259 -11.40 -5.79 14.19
N LEU A 260 -11.76 -6.11 12.97
CA LEU A 260 -12.42 -5.19 12.05
C LEU A 260 -13.86 -5.65 11.87
N THR A 261 -14.83 -4.80 12.19
CA THR A 261 -16.25 -5.06 11.91
C THR A 261 -16.72 -4.17 10.78
N VAL A 262 -17.21 -4.75 9.71
CA VAL A 262 -17.66 -4.03 8.51
C VAL A 262 -19.01 -3.36 8.75
N LEU A 263 -19.08 -2.05 8.60
CA LEU A 263 -20.27 -1.27 8.92
C LEU A 263 -21.17 -1.01 7.72
N GLU A 264 -20.61 -0.97 6.51
CA GLU A 264 -21.33 -0.55 5.30
C GLU A 264 -21.23 -1.58 4.18
N GLU A 265 -22.25 -1.64 3.34
CA GLU A 265 -22.24 -2.39 2.09
C GLU A 265 -21.22 -1.76 1.10
N GLY A 266 -20.56 -2.60 0.31
CA GLY A 266 -19.58 -2.15 -0.68
C GLY A 266 -18.27 -1.65 -0.07
N THR A 267 -18.00 -1.97 1.18
CA THR A 267 -16.71 -1.65 1.83
C THR A 267 -15.57 -2.29 1.06
N VAL A 268 -14.54 -1.51 0.78
CA VAL A 268 -13.30 -1.92 0.13
C VAL A 268 -12.12 -1.51 1.00
N ILE A 269 -11.27 -2.48 1.34
CA ILE A 269 -10.09 -2.27 2.18
C ILE A 269 -8.87 -2.77 1.42
N TYR A 270 -7.81 -1.97 1.36
CA TYR A 270 -6.51 -2.49 0.98
C TYR A 270 -5.69 -2.82 2.23
N ALA A 271 -5.28 -4.07 2.35
CA ALA A 271 -4.37 -4.51 3.39
C ALA A 271 -2.94 -4.50 2.84
N TYR A 272 -2.13 -3.61 3.38
CA TYR A 272 -0.69 -3.54 3.17
C TYR A 272 -0.02 -4.26 4.33
N ASN A 273 0.37 -5.50 4.09
CA ASN A 273 0.87 -6.38 5.13
C ASN A 273 2.39 -6.57 4.98
N VAL A 274 3.14 -6.13 5.97
CA VAL A 274 4.57 -6.36 6.04
C VAL A 274 4.82 -7.70 6.72
N GLN A 275 5.51 -8.61 6.03
CA GLN A 275 5.78 -9.97 6.51
C GLN A 275 4.53 -10.84 6.74
N SER A 276 3.44 -10.55 6.06
CA SER A 276 2.24 -11.38 6.08
C SER A 276 2.50 -12.79 5.51
N CYS A 277 1.63 -13.70 5.88
CA CYS A 277 1.63 -15.08 5.41
C CYS A 277 0.33 -15.47 4.69
N LEU A 278 -0.53 -14.51 4.36
CA LEU A 278 -1.82 -14.79 3.69
C LEU A 278 -1.66 -15.55 2.38
N MET A 279 -0.62 -15.25 1.63
CA MET A 279 -0.29 -16.00 0.42
C MET A 279 0.00 -17.48 0.69
N HIS A 280 0.77 -17.78 1.71
CA HIS A 280 1.06 -19.17 2.10
C HIS A 280 -0.20 -19.90 2.56
N VAL A 281 -1.06 -19.18 3.31
CA VAL A 281 -2.38 -19.71 3.69
C VAL A 281 -3.21 -20.04 2.45
N MET A 282 -3.31 -19.12 1.50
CA MET A 282 -4.05 -19.30 0.26
C MET A 282 -3.52 -20.51 -0.53
N GLU A 283 -2.22 -20.61 -0.72
CA GLU A 283 -1.58 -21.72 -1.44
C GLU A 283 -1.86 -23.06 -0.75
N ARG A 284 -1.77 -23.08 0.57
CA ARG A 284 -2.05 -24.29 1.36
C ARG A 284 -3.51 -24.72 1.24
N LEU A 285 -4.44 -23.77 1.38
CA LEU A 285 -5.88 -24.05 1.24
C LEU A 285 -6.24 -24.52 -0.18
N LYS A 286 -5.64 -23.93 -1.21
CA LYS A 286 -5.80 -24.39 -2.61
C LYS A 286 -5.27 -25.79 -2.82
N ALA A 287 -4.11 -26.11 -2.25
CA ALA A 287 -3.55 -27.47 -2.31
C ALA A 287 -4.46 -28.50 -1.62
N GLU A 288 -5.04 -28.17 -0.46
CA GLU A 288 -5.99 -29.04 0.23
C GLU A 288 -7.29 -29.21 -0.56
N LYS A 289 -7.80 -28.16 -1.18
CA LYS A 289 -8.98 -28.25 -2.07
C LYS A 289 -8.79 -29.27 -3.18
N ILE A 290 -7.58 -29.36 -3.73
CA ILE A 290 -7.26 -30.31 -4.81
C ILE A 290 -7.08 -31.73 -4.27
N ARG A 291 -6.40 -31.87 -3.12
CA ARG A 291 -5.99 -33.17 -2.57
C ARG A 291 -7.07 -33.84 -1.73
N THR A 292 -7.65 -33.10 -0.82
CA THR A 292 -8.56 -33.58 0.23
C THR A 292 -9.62 -32.53 0.55
N PRO A 293 -10.54 -32.21 -0.37
CA PRO A 293 -11.49 -31.13 -0.21
C PRO A 293 -12.41 -31.27 1.01
N GLU A 294 -12.62 -32.50 1.48
CA GLU A 294 -13.39 -32.79 2.69
C GLU A 294 -12.76 -32.21 3.95
N ASN A 295 -11.44 -32.09 4.00
CA ASN A 295 -10.73 -31.53 5.15
C ASN A 295 -11.07 -30.03 5.35
N LEU A 296 -11.43 -29.33 4.29
CA LEU A 296 -11.81 -27.90 4.38
C LEU A 296 -13.21 -27.69 5.02
N LYS A 297 -13.98 -28.77 5.25
CA LYS A 297 -15.22 -28.74 5.99
C LYS A 297 -15.00 -28.83 7.50
N ASP A 298 -13.83 -29.28 7.92
CA ASP A 298 -13.44 -29.34 9.32
C ASP A 298 -12.69 -28.04 9.71
N TRP A 299 -13.34 -27.21 10.49
CA TRP A 299 -12.75 -25.95 10.94
C TRP A 299 -11.48 -26.16 11.76
N GLY A 300 -11.40 -27.18 12.58
CA GLY A 300 -10.21 -27.50 13.36
C GLY A 300 -9.00 -27.79 12.46
N TYR A 301 -9.23 -28.45 11.33
CA TYR A 301 -8.18 -28.68 10.34
C TYR A 301 -7.75 -27.38 9.64
N VAL A 302 -8.72 -26.55 9.25
CA VAL A 302 -8.44 -25.25 8.64
C VAL A 302 -7.67 -24.33 9.61
N GLU A 303 -8.10 -24.27 10.88
CA GLU A 303 -7.42 -23.50 11.92
C GLU A 303 -5.97 -23.96 12.10
N LYS A 304 -5.72 -25.28 12.02
CA LYS A 304 -4.36 -25.81 12.06
C LYS A 304 -3.51 -25.27 10.90
N ILE A 305 -4.04 -25.26 9.67
CA ILE A 305 -3.33 -24.68 8.52
C ILE A 305 -3.01 -23.20 8.76
N LEU A 306 -3.97 -22.43 9.26
CA LEU A 306 -3.77 -21.02 9.57
C LEU A 306 -2.64 -20.84 10.59
N ARG A 307 -2.66 -21.59 11.68
CA ARG A 307 -1.64 -21.53 12.74
C ARG A 307 -0.25 -21.97 12.28
N GLU A 308 -0.17 -23.00 11.45
CA GLU A 308 1.10 -23.46 10.86
C GLU A 308 1.77 -22.41 9.97
N ASN A 309 0.98 -21.47 9.47
CA ASN A 309 1.44 -20.33 8.66
C ASN A 309 1.45 -19.01 9.47
N ASN A 310 1.46 -19.08 10.79
CA ASN A 310 1.42 -17.92 11.68
C ASN A 310 0.23 -17.00 11.43
N CYS A 311 -0.85 -17.52 10.91
CA CYS A 311 -2.09 -16.80 10.67
C CYS A 311 -3.16 -17.32 11.65
N TRP A 312 -3.71 -16.47 12.46
CA TRP A 312 -4.80 -16.82 13.37
C TRP A 312 -5.99 -15.94 13.04
N VAL A 313 -6.96 -16.57 12.41
CA VAL A 313 -8.25 -15.93 12.13
C VAL A 313 -9.23 -16.54 13.09
N THR A 314 -9.82 -15.72 13.96
CA THR A 314 -10.88 -16.15 14.85
C THR A 314 -12.20 -15.56 14.38
N GLY A 315 -13.30 -16.30 14.57
CA GLY A 315 -14.64 -15.85 14.17
C GLY A 315 -15.08 -16.24 12.76
N ILE A 316 -14.18 -16.62 11.87
CA ILE A 316 -14.51 -17.09 10.51
C ILE A 316 -14.72 -18.61 10.54
N ARG A 317 -15.90 -19.07 10.07
CA ARG A 317 -16.29 -20.48 10.15
C ARG A 317 -16.35 -21.20 8.82
N LYS A 318 -16.17 -20.52 7.69
CA LYS A 318 -16.28 -21.10 6.37
C LYS A 318 -15.26 -20.47 5.41
N ILE A 319 -14.56 -21.33 4.69
CA ILE A 319 -13.58 -20.91 3.68
C ILE A 319 -14.01 -21.51 2.34
N THR A 320 -14.04 -20.67 1.30
CA THR A 320 -14.19 -21.08 -0.10
C THR A 320 -12.92 -20.69 -0.85
N VAL A 321 -12.17 -21.65 -1.30
CA VAL A 321 -10.88 -21.47 -2.00
C VAL A 321 -11.06 -21.77 -3.48
#